data_9f7fb396a346a5a24ce578336dd1dd9f
#
_entry.id   9f7fb396a346a5a24ce578336dd1dd9f
#
_cell.length_a   1.000
_cell.length_b   1.000
_cell.length_c   1.000
_cell.angle_alpha   90.00
_cell.angle_beta   90.00
_cell.angle_gamma   90.00
#
_symmetry.space_group_name_H-M   'P 1'
#
loop_
_entity.id
_entity.type
_entity.pdbx_description
1 polymer ?
#
loop_
_entity_poly.entity_id
_entity_poly.type
_entity_poly.pdbx_seq_one_letter_code
_entity_poly.pdbx_strand_id
1 'polypeptide(L)'
;CDRRQRQMCIRDRSINERFTDSQTEKIGIRSLKIINKPDKDGKTFYVELNGQPVFAKGANYIPQDNFLPRVTEERYRKTILDAVNANMNMLRIWGGGIYENDLFYDLCDQYGILVWQDFMFACSLYPAEGEFLENIRQEAIDNIKRLRNHACIALWCGNNECNDAWFNWGWQRRYTQQ
;
A
#
# COMPACT_ATOMS: atom_id res chain seq x y z
N CYS A 1 -16.70 0.67 10.33
CA CYS A 1 -15.65 -0.37 10.24
C CYS A 1 -15.20 -0.68 11.66
N ASP A 2 -15.31 -1.94 12.12
CA ASP A 2 -14.87 -2.29 13.47
C ASP A 2 -13.34 -2.29 13.53
N ARG A 3 -12.78 -1.26 14.16
CA ARG A 3 -11.33 -1.02 14.30
C ARG A 3 -10.68 -1.91 15.37
N ARG A 4 -11.40 -2.90 15.93
CA ARG A 4 -11.00 -3.60 17.17
C ARG A 4 -10.38 -4.97 16.99
N GLN A 5 -10.25 -5.51 15.79
CA GLN A 5 -9.67 -6.84 15.62
C GLN A 5 -8.15 -6.75 15.43
N ARG A 6 -7.44 -6.64 16.54
CA ARG A 6 -5.98 -6.83 16.59
C ARG A 6 -5.69 -8.12 17.34
N GLN A 7 -5.10 -9.08 16.66
CA GLN A 7 -4.53 -10.24 17.34
C GLN A 7 -3.02 -10.08 17.40
N MET A 8 -2.45 -10.48 18.53
CA MET A 8 -1.01 -10.68 18.68
C MET A 8 -0.70 -12.14 18.43
N CYS A 9 0.24 -12.41 17.55
CA CYS A 9 0.82 -13.73 17.37
C CYS A 9 2.13 -13.79 18.16
N ILE A 10 2.24 -14.73 19.09
CA ILE A 10 3.45 -14.99 19.86
C ILE A 10 4.05 -16.28 19.33
N ARG A 11 5.30 -16.24 18.91
CA ARG A 11 6.09 -17.43 18.55
C ARG A 11 7.18 -17.62 19.58
N ASP A 12 7.12 -18.75 20.27
CA ASP A 12 8.12 -19.15 21.23
C ASP A 12 8.98 -20.27 20.65
N ARG A 13 10.26 -20.21 20.92
CA ARG A 13 11.20 -21.27 20.60
C ARG A 13 11.80 -21.81 21.90
N SER A 14 11.71 -23.13 22.08
CA SER A 14 12.36 -23.82 23.20
C SER A 14 13.30 -24.90 22.66
N ILE A 15 14.42 -25.09 23.35
CA ILE A 15 15.37 -26.20 23.12
C ILE A 15 15.53 -26.92 24.48
N ASN A 16 15.24 -28.22 24.48
CA ASN A 16 15.28 -29.04 25.71
C ASN A 16 14.47 -28.43 26.88
N GLU A 17 13.21 -28.02 26.56
CA GLU A 17 12.28 -27.38 27.50
C GLU A 17 12.73 -26.03 28.07
N ARG A 18 13.86 -25.50 27.62
CA ARG A 18 14.31 -24.15 27.96
C ARG A 18 13.84 -23.17 26.89
N PHE A 19 13.14 -22.14 27.33
CA PHE A 19 12.78 -20.99 26.50
C PHE A 19 14.06 -20.34 25.98
N THR A 20 14.15 -20.16 24.65
CA THR A 20 15.37 -19.63 24.02
C THR A 20 15.11 -18.33 23.27
N ASP A 21 13.90 -18.13 22.76
CA ASP A 21 13.55 -16.96 21.96
C ASP A 21 12.04 -16.79 21.87
N SER A 22 11.56 -15.54 21.74
CA SER A 22 10.18 -15.24 21.40
C SER A 22 10.09 -14.07 20.45
N GLN A 23 9.14 -14.14 19.53
CA GLN A 23 8.80 -13.04 18.64
C GLN A 23 7.31 -12.74 18.79
N THR A 24 7.00 -11.48 19.02
CA THR A 24 5.62 -10.99 19.10
C THR A 24 5.33 -10.16 17.88
N GLU A 25 4.31 -10.55 17.11
CA GLU A 25 3.85 -9.82 15.94
C GLU A 25 2.38 -9.41 16.11
N LYS A 26 2.06 -8.20 15.69
CA LYS A 26 0.67 -7.76 15.60
C LYS A 26 0.13 -8.16 14.23
N ILE A 27 -0.97 -8.88 14.20
CA ILE A 27 -1.64 -9.27 12.97
C ILE A 27 -3.08 -8.78 12.97
N GLY A 28 -3.61 -8.46 11.79
CA GLY A 28 -5.02 -8.17 11.60
C GLY A 28 -5.71 -9.33 10.89
N ILE A 29 -6.74 -9.91 11.53
CA ILE A 29 -7.56 -10.94 10.89
C ILE A 29 -8.69 -10.25 10.13
N ARG A 30 -8.66 -10.37 8.82
CA ARG A 30 -9.67 -9.80 7.94
C ARG A 30 -9.80 -10.60 6.65
N SER A 31 -10.94 -10.50 5.98
CA SER A 31 -11.08 -10.78 4.56
C SER A 31 -11.20 -9.45 3.81
N LEU A 32 -10.45 -9.31 2.72
CA LEU A 32 -10.53 -8.14 1.85
C LEU A 32 -10.55 -8.59 0.40
N LYS A 33 -11.47 -8.01 -0.38
CA LYS A 33 -11.60 -8.25 -1.81
C LYS A 33 -11.82 -6.94 -2.53
N ILE A 34 -11.26 -6.84 -3.73
CA ILE A 34 -11.66 -5.81 -4.69
C ILE A 34 -12.75 -6.39 -5.56
N ILE A 35 -13.91 -5.76 -5.55
CA ILE A 35 -15.07 -6.17 -6.33
C ILE A 35 -15.07 -5.38 -7.63
N ASN A 36 -14.85 -6.09 -8.73
CA ASN A 36 -14.88 -5.56 -10.08
C ASN A 36 -15.76 -6.46 -10.94
N LYS A 37 -17.04 -6.11 -11.03
CA LYS A 37 -18.05 -6.89 -11.76
C LYS A 37 -18.78 -5.98 -12.74
N PRO A 38 -19.19 -6.49 -13.90
CA PRO A 38 -20.09 -5.75 -14.80
C PRO A 38 -21.38 -5.37 -14.07
N ASP A 39 -21.89 -4.17 -14.33
CA ASP A 39 -23.19 -3.69 -13.93
C ASP A 39 -23.88 -2.98 -15.11
N LYS A 40 -25.04 -2.36 -14.85
CA LYS A 40 -25.81 -1.66 -15.89
C LYS A 40 -25.12 -0.43 -16.48
N ASP A 41 -24.21 0.20 -15.74
CA ASP A 41 -23.54 1.45 -16.10
C ASP A 41 -22.06 1.24 -16.49
N GLY A 42 -21.53 -0.02 -16.33
CA GLY A 42 -20.14 -0.34 -16.66
C GLY A 42 -19.57 -1.48 -15.81
N LYS A 43 -18.67 -1.14 -14.87
CA LYS A 43 -18.08 -2.09 -13.92
C LYS A 43 -17.97 -1.45 -12.54
N THR A 44 -18.34 -2.21 -11.53
CA THR A 44 -18.09 -1.82 -10.13
C THR A 44 -16.60 -1.82 -9.84
N PHE A 45 -16.17 -0.95 -8.95
CA PHE A 45 -14.84 -1.00 -8.35
C PHE A 45 -14.92 -0.51 -6.91
N TYR A 46 -14.96 -1.46 -5.96
CA TYR A 46 -15.01 -1.12 -4.54
C TYR A 46 -14.34 -2.18 -3.68
N VAL A 47 -14.02 -1.80 -2.45
CA VAL A 47 -13.46 -2.70 -1.44
C VAL A 47 -14.59 -3.40 -0.70
N GLU A 48 -14.52 -4.72 -0.59
CA GLU A 48 -15.32 -5.51 0.33
C GLU A 48 -14.43 -5.94 1.51
N LEU A 49 -14.74 -5.45 2.70
CA LEU A 49 -14.00 -5.78 3.92
C LEU A 49 -14.90 -6.61 4.86
N ASN A 50 -14.48 -7.83 5.18
CA ASN A 50 -15.26 -8.76 6.01
C ASN A 50 -16.71 -8.96 5.51
N GLY A 51 -16.87 -9.06 4.19
CA GLY A 51 -18.17 -9.24 3.53
C GLY A 51 -19.03 -7.98 3.46
N GLN A 52 -18.53 -6.83 3.90
CA GLN A 52 -19.24 -5.56 3.82
C GLN A 52 -18.59 -4.64 2.79
N PRO A 53 -19.40 -4.00 1.91
CA PRO A 53 -18.89 -3.02 0.96
C PRO A 53 -18.41 -1.76 1.71
N VAL A 54 -17.23 -1.29 1.35
CA VAL A 54 -16.62 -0.09 1.93
C VAL A 54 -16.44 0.94 0.82
N PHE A 55 -17.02 2.11 1.01
CA PHE A 55 -16.72 3.27 0.17
C PHE A 55 -15.38 3.85 0.59
N ALA A 56 -14.39 3.78 -0.30
CA ALA A 56 -13.04 4.27 -0.05
C ALA A 56 -13.02 5.81 -0.09
N LYS A 57 -12.92 6.41 1.10
CA LYS A 57 -12.78 7.87 1.29
C LYS A 57 -11.35 8.18 1.69
N GLY A 58 -10.65 8.97 0.89
CA GLY A 58 -9.27 9.23 1.18
C GLY A 58 -8.60 10.17 0.19
N ALA A 59 -7.28 10.13 0.20
CA ALA A 59 -6.46 10.98 -0.64
C ALA A 59 -5.21 10.24 -1.13
N ASN A 60 -4.56 10.79 -2.16
CA ASN A 60 -3.19 10.41 -2.48
C ASN A 60 -2.26 10.91 -1.38
N TYR A 61 -1.32 10.06 -1.02
CA TYR A 61 -0.26 10.37 -0.07
C TYR A 61 1.07 10.39 -0.82
N ILE A 62 1.82 11.46 -0.63
CA ILE A 62 3.18 11.66 -1.13
C ILE A 62 4.13 11.85 0.05
N PRO A 63 5.45 11.69 -0.13
CA PRO A 63 6.41 11.93 0.95
C PRO A 63 6.22 13.30 1.60
N GLN A 64 6.22 13.35 2.92
CA GLN A 64 5.96 14.55 3.70
C GLN A 64 7.10 15.58 3.65
N ASP A 65 8.27 15.17 3.20
CA ASP A 65 9.46 16.01 3.08
C ASP A 65 10.37 15.46 1.98
N ASN A 66 11.08 16.34 1.27
CA ASN A 66 12.10 15.94 0.30
C ASN A 66 13.31 15.26 0.99
N PHE A 67 13.51 15.55 2.27
CA PHE A 67 14.54 14.94 3.09
C PHE A 67 13.89 13.98 4.08
N LEU A 68 13.82 12.72 3.70
CA LEU A 68 13.11 11.67 4.45
C LEU A 68 13.47 11.59 5.95
N PRO A 69 14.76 11.79 6.37
CA PRO A 69 15.11 11.78 7.79
C PRO A 69 14.43 12.87 8.63
N ARG A 70 13.83 13.88 7.99
CA ARG A 70 13.06 14.91 8.71
C ARG A 70 11.62 14.49 9.03
N VAL A 71 11.18 13.38 8.46
CA VAL A 71 9.83 12.84 8.75
C VAL A 71 9.91 12.02 10.03
N THR A 72 9.58 12.69 11.12
CA THR A 72 9.59 12.09 12.47
C THR A 72 8.35 11.21 12.70
N GLU A 73 8.41 10.36 13.73
CA GLU A 73 7.25 9.59 14.19
C GLU A 73 6.03 10.49 14.47
N GLU A 74 6.25 11.64 15.10
CA GLU A 74 5.19 12.59 15.39
C GLU A 74 4.50 13.11 14.12
N ARG A 75 5.26 13.39 13.05
CA ARG A 75 4.70 13.81 11.77
C ARG A 75 3.86 12.69 11.13
N TYR A 76 4.35 11.45 11.12
CA TYR A 76 3.56 10.31 10.64
C TYR A 76 2.26 10.16 11.44
N ARG A 77 2.36 10.17 12.76
CA ARG A 77 1.20 10.04 13.66
C ARG A 77 0.19 11.15 13.42
N LYS A 78 0.66 12.41 13.33
CA LYS A 78 -0.20 13.54 13.04
C LYS A 78 -0.94 13.38 11.73
N THR A 79 -0.25 13.01 10.65
CA THR A 79 -0.86 12.86 9.32
C THR A 79 -1.93 11.78 9.31
N ILE A 80 -1.66 10.63 9.93
CA ILE A 80 -2.65 9.55 10.02
C ILE A 80 -3.85 9.97 10.88
N LEU A 81 -3.62 10.67 11.99
CA LEU A 81 -4.70 11.19 12.82
C LEU A 81 -5.53 12.27 12.09
N ASP A 82 -4.90 13.14 11.33
CA ASP A 82 -5.61 14.13 10.50
C ASP A 82 -6.51 13.44 9.48
N ALA A 83 -6.04 12.38 8.82
CA ALA A 83 -6.85 11.58 7.90
C ALA A 83 -8.04 10.92 8.62
N VAL A 84 -7.82 10.35 9.80
CA VAL A 84 -8.88 9.75 10.62
C VAL A 84 -9.92 10.80 11.04
N ASN A 85 -9.46 11.96 11.49
CA ASN A 85 -10.34 13.06 11.92
C ASN A 85 -11.15 13.65 10.75
N ALA A 86 -10.60 13.60 9.54
CA ALA A 86 -11.31 13.95 8.31
C ALA A 86 -12.25 12.83 7.81
N ASN A 87 -12.47 11.77 8.60
CA ASN A 87 -13.27 10.60 8.23
C ASN A 87 -12.77 9.86 6.98
N MET A 88 -11.49 9.95 6.68
CA MET A 88 -10.86 9.10 5.67
C MET A 88 -10.69 7.68 6.21
N ASN A 89 -10.79 6.70 5.31
CA ASN A 89 -10.59 5.29 5.61
C ASN A 89 -9.60 4.61 4.67
N MET A 90 -9.03 5.35 3.71
CA MET A 90 -8.02 4.87 2.79
C MET A 90 -7.02 5.99 2.47
N LEU A 91 -5.75 5.61 2.29
CA LEU A 91 -4.73 6.45 1.69
C LEU A 91 -4.06 5.70 0.55
N ARG A 92 -3.73 6.41 -0.52
CA ARG A 92 -2.96 5.84 -1.63
C ARG A 92 -1.53 6.33 -1.56
N ILE A 93 -0.59 5.40 -1.39
CA ILE A 93 0.84 5.67 -1.55
C ILE A 93 1.12 5.77 -3.05
N TRP A 94 1.31 7.00 -3.52
CA TRP A 94 1.46 7.30 -4.92
C TRP A 94 2.82 6.84 -5.46
N GLY A 95 2.83 6.27 -6.67
CA GLY A 95 4.01 5.67 -7.31
C GLY A 95 5.13 6.65 -7.67
N GLY A 96 4.91 7.96 -7.56
CA GLY A 96 5.95 8.99 -7.68
C GLY A 96 6.63 9.35 -6.35
N GLY A 97 6.38 8.57 -5.30
CA GLY A 97 6.96 8.76 -3.98
C GLY A 97 7.96 7.68 -3.60
N ILE A 98 7.74 7.09 -2.44
CA ILE A 98 8.56 6.01 -1.87
C ILE A 98 7.67 4.94 -1.25
N TYR A 99 8.21 3.72 -1.06
CA TYR A 99 7.63 2.80 -0.09
C TYR A 99 7.92 3.35 1.31
N GLU A 100 6.90 3.70 2.05
CA GLU A 100 7.02 4.38 3.34
C GLU A 100 7.72 3.51 4.41
N ASN A 101 8.10 4.15 5.51
CA ASN A 101 8.65 3.50 6.69
C ASN A 101 7.59 2.56 7.32
N ASP A 102 8.02 1.47 7.94
CA ASP A 102 7.13 0.48 8.59
C ASP A 102 6.17 1.14 9.59
N LEU A 103 6.63 2.18 10.30
CA LEU A 103 5.80 2.94 11.22
C LEU A 103 4.54 3.54 10.55
N PHE A 104 4.63 3.96 9.28
CA PHE A 104 3.45 4.44 8.55
C PHE A 104 2.38 3.36 8.44
N TYR A 105 2.78 2.14 8.06
CA TYR A 105 1.86 1.01 7.92
C TYR A 105 1.35 0.53 9.27
N ASP A 106 2.19 0.52 10.31
CA ASP A 106 1.79 0.21 11.68
C ASP A 106 0.70 1.19 12.17
N LEU A 107 0.85 2.47 11.87
CA LEU A 107 -0.16 3.47 12.21
C LEU A 107 -1.44 3.27 11.39
N CYS A 108 -1.34 2.96 10.10
CA CYS A 108 -2.50 2.62 9.27
C CYS A 108 -3.23 1.39 9.82
N ASP A 109 -2.52 0.33 10.20
CA ASP A 109 -3.08 -0.84 10.90
C ASP A 109 -3.75 -0.42 12.20
N GLN A 110 -3.08 0.45 12.94
CA GLN A 110 -3.54 0.93 14.24
C GLN A 110 -4.85 1.71 14.15
N TYR A 111 -4.98 2.58 13.18
CA TYR A 111 -6.10 3.48 13.07
C TYR A 111 -7.16 3.03 12.06
N GLY A 112 -6.95 1.88 11.40
CA GLY A 112 -7.89 1.29 10.44
C GLY A 112 -7.99 2.08 9.14
N ILE A 113 -6.87 2.64 8.69
CA ILE A 113 -6.73 3.25 7.36
C ILE A 113 -6.28 2.18 6.39
N LEU A 114 -7.06 1.91 5.36
CA LEU A 114 -6.66 1.04 4.26
C LEU A 114 -5.59 1.72 3.41
N VAL A 115 -4.69 0.92 2.84
CA VAL A 115 -3.63 1.42 1.97
C VAL A 115 -3.78 0.83 0.57
N TRP A 116 -3.90 1.70 -0.41
CA TRP A 116 -3.67 1.43 -1.81
C TRP A 116 -2.19 1.69 -2.08
N GLN A 117 -1.41 0.65 -2.35
CA GLN A 117 0.03 0.74 -2.54
C GLN A 117 0.37 0.68 -4.02
N ASP A 118 0.88 1.78 -4.57
CA ASP A 118 1.51 1.73 -5.89
C ASP A 118 2.91 1.15 -5.80
N PHE A 119 3.35 0.46 -6.85
CA PHE A 119 4.77 0.32 -7.12
C PHE A 119 5.34 1.65 -7.61
N MET A 120 6.64 1.90 -7.38
CA MET A 120 7.26 3.22 -7.58
C MET A 120 7.50 3.56 -9.05
N PHE A 121 6.43 3.57 -9.83
CA PHE A 121 6.38 4.00 -11.23
C PHE A 121 5.29 5.03 -11.43
N ALA A 122 5.65 6.19 -11.96
CA ALA A 122 4.69 7.27 -12.19
C ALA A 122 5.06 8.13 -13.39
N CYS A 123 4.10 8.36 -14.27
CA CYS A 123 4.15 9.37 -15.31
C CYS A 123 5.48 9.41 -16.09
N SER A 124 6.10 8.25 -16.35
CA SER A 124 7.38 8.14 -17.03
C SER A 124 7.47 6.89 -17.90
N LEU A 125 8.43 6.87 -18.80
CA LEU A 125 8.82 5.67 -19.52
C LEU A 125 9.94 4.98 -18.75
N TYR A 126 9.81 3.68 -18.59
CA TYR A 126 10.78 2.85 -17.88
C TYR A 126 11.30 1.76 -18.83
N PRO A 127 12.58 1.42 -18.78
CA PRO A 127 13.09 0.24 -19.48
C PRO A 127 12.34 -1.02 -18.99
N ALA A 128 11.94 -1.88 -19.94
CA ALA A 128 11.18 -3.10 -19.63
C ALA A 128 11.96 -4.38 -19.97
N GLU A 129 13.28 -4.33 -19.90
CA GLU A 129 14.16 -5.42 -20.30
C GLU A 129 15.46 -5.47 -19.48
N GLY A 130 16.15 -6.60 -19.58
CA GLY A 130 17.49 -6.80 -19.02
C GLY A 130 17.56 -6.66 -17.51
N GLU A 131 18.69 -6.14 -17.04
CA GLU A 131 19.00 -6.00 -15.61
C GLU A 131 18.03 -5.06 -14.89
N PHE A 132 17.51 -4.05 -15.59
CA PHE A 132 16.55 -3.11 -15.00
C PHE A 132 15.24 -3.81 -14.63
N LEU A 133 14.72 -4.66 -15.51
CA LEU A 133 13.50 -5.43 -15.23
C LEU A 133 13.71 -6.42 -14.07
N GLU A 134 14.87 -7.05 -13.99
CA GLU A 134 15.20 -7.95 -12.88
C GLU A 134 15.32 -7.19 -11.56
N ASN A 135 15.89 -5.98 -11.56
CA ASN A 135 15.93 -5.11 -10.39
C ASN A 135 14.52 -4.71 -9.92
N ILE A 136 13.64 -4.33 -10.86
CA ILE A 136 12.21 -4.07 -10.56
C ILE A 136 11.56 -5.30 -9.93
N ARG A 137 11.80 -6.49 -10.49
CA ARG A 137 11.24 -7.73 -9.95
C ARG A 137 11.69 -7.95 -8.51
N GLN A 138 12.96 -7.76 -8.21
CA GLN A 138 13.50 -7.93 -6.86
C GLN A 138 12.96 -6.88 -5.89
N GLU A 139 12.89 -5.61 -6.29
CA GLU A 139 12.29 -4.54 -5.50
C GLU A 139 10.84 -4.85 -5.13
N ALA A 140 10.05 -5.32 -6.10
CA ALA A 140 8.67 -5.71 -5.87
C ALA A 140 8.56 -6.87 -4.87
N ILE A 141 9.40 -7.92 -5.02
CA ILE A 141 9.43 -9.06 -4.12
C ILE A 141 9.75 -8.62 -2.68
N ASP A 142 10.75 -7.79 -2.50
CA ASP A 142 11.21 -7.36 -1.17
C ASP A 142 10.14 -6.51 -0.47
N ASN A 143 9.53 -5.55 -1.19
CA ASN A 143 8.50 -4.71 -0.62
C ASN A 143 7.19 -5.49 -0.37
N ILE A 144 6.79 -6.39 -1.25
CA ILE A 144 5.63 -7.25 -0.99
C ILE A 144 5.89 -8.13 0.25
N LYS A 145 7.06 -8.74 0.37
CA LYS A 145 7.40 -9.56 1.54
C LYS A 145 7.38 -8.75 2.83
N ARG A 146 7.90 -7.53 2.80
CA ARG A 146 7.91 -6.60 3.93
C ARG A 146 6.51 -6.20 4.36
N LEU A 147 5.64 -5.86 3.42
CA LEU A 147 4.38 -5.19 3.69
C LEU A 147 3.15 -6.10 3.71
N ARG A 148 3.21 -7.30 3.12
CA ARG A 148 2.04 -8.18 2.96
C ARG A 148 1.34 -8.60 4.25
N ASN A 149 2.03 -8.53 5.38
CA ASN A 149 1.46 -8.91 6.67
C ASN A 149 0.70 -7.74 7.35
N HIS A 150 0.82 -6.52 6.83
CA HIS A 150 0.04 -5.39 7.31
C HIS A 150 -1.42 -5.54 6.89
N ALA A 151 -2.32 -5.48 7.89
CA ALA A 151 -3.75 -5.60 7.65
C ALA A 151 -4.32 -4.41 6.84
N CYS A 152 -3.63 -3.28 6.84
CA CYS A 152 -4.04 -2.09 6.09
C CYS A 152 -3.86 -2.24 4.58
N ILE A 153 -2.96 -3.08 4.07
CA ILE A 153 -2.74 -3.22 2.63
C ILE A 153 -4.01 -3.76 1.96
N ALA A 154 -4.66 -2.91 1.16
CA ALA A 154 -5.90 -3.25 0.48
C ALA A 154 -5.68 -3.73 -0.95
N LEU A 155 -4.78 -3.09 -1.68
CA LEU A 155 -4.44 -3.50 -3.03
C LEU A 155 -3.02 -3.01 -3.42
N TRP A 156 -2.45 -3.68 -4.40
CA TRP A 156 -1.22 -3.29 -5.08
C TRP A 156 -1.56 -2.76 -6.46
N CYS A 157 -0.99 -1.63 -6.84
CA CYS A 157 -1.18 -1.02 -8.14
C CYS A 157 0.15 -0.97 -8.91
N GLY A 158 0.13 -1.42 -10.15
CA GLY A 158 1.34 -1.57 -10.97
C GLY A 158 2.10 -0.27 -11.23
N ASN A 159 1.37 0.82 -11.41
CA ASN A 159 1.96 2.14 -11.66
C ASN A 159 0.92 3.25 -11.55
N ASN A 160 1.38 4.51 -11.58
CA ASN A 160 0.53 5.67 -11.77
C ASN A 160 0.67 6.20 -13.22
N GLU A 161 -0.40 6.07 -13.99
CA GLU A 161 -0.62 6.75 -15.28
C GLU A 161 0.41 6.47 -16.40
N CYS A 162 1.29 5.44 -16.27
CA CYS A 162 2.24 5.12 -17.34
C CYS A 162 1.52 4.69 -18.62
N ASN A 163 0.48 3.85 -18.52
CA ASN A 163 -0.34 3.45 -19.66
C ASN A 163 -1.16 4.63 -20.19
N ASP A 164 -1.74 5.43 -19.29
CA ASP A 164 -2.53 6.59 -19.68
C ASP A 164 -1.70 7.61 -20.45
N ALA A 165 -0.48 7.87 -19.97
CA ALA A 165 0.47 8.73 -20.67
C ALA A 165 0.81 8.20 -22.08
N TRP A 166 1.00 6.90 -22.21
CA TRP A 166 1.30 6.29 -23.50
C TRP A 166 0.15 6.45 -24.48
N PHE A 167 -1.06 6.05 -24.09
CA PHE A 167 -2.20 6.00 -25.01
C PHE A 167 -2.96 7.32 -25.13
N ASN A 168 -3.08 8.10 -24.06
CA ASN A 168 -3.96 9.25 -23.98
C ASN A 168 -3.24 10.60 -23.98
N TRP A 169 -1.98 10.68 -23.50
CA TRP A 169 -1.24 11.95 -23.49
C TRP A 169 -0.39 12.16 -24.75
N GLY A 170 -0.52 11.28 -25.75
CA GLY A 170 0.16 11.40 -27.01
C GLY A 170 1.63 10.92 -27.02
N TRP A 171 2.08 10.25 -25.95
CA TRP A 171 3.46 9.75 -25.86
C TRP A 171 3.74 8.69 -26.92
N GLN A 172 2.81 7.80 -27.22
CA GLN A 172 2.96 6.84 -28.29
C GLN A 172 3.37 7.52 -29.61
N ARG A 173 2.65 8.58 -30.00
CA ARG A 173 2.97 9.34 -31.23
C ARG A 173 4.34 10.01 -31.16
N ARG A 174 4.68 10.58 -30.00
CA ARG A 174 5.93 11.32 -29.79
C ARG A 174 7.17 10.41 -29.84
N TYR A 175 7.08 9.19 -29.29
CA TYR A 175 8.23 8.31 -29.13
C TYR A 175 8.32 7.16 -30.14
N THR A 176 7.32 6.95 -31.00
CA THR A 176 7.36 5.97 -32.10
C THR A 176 7.69 6.58 -33.45
N GLN A 177 7.77 7.90 -33.56
CA GLN A 177 8.14 8.61 -34.80
C GLN A 177 9.65 8.94 -34.87
N GLN A 178 10.46 8.39 -34.00
CA GLN A 178 11.92 8.42 -34.07
C GLN A 178 12.45 7.07 -34.56
#